data_e2bd31c1c75f48f3b3ae52111fef24c6
#
_entry.id   e2bd31c1c75f48f3b3ae52111fef24c6
#
_cell.length_a   1.000
_cell.length_b   1.000
_cell.length_c   1.000
_cell.angle_alpha   90.00
_cell.angle_beta   90.00
_cell.angle_gamma   90.00
#
_symmetry.space_group_name_H-M   'P 1'
#
loop_
_entity.id
_entity.type
_entity.pdbx_description
1 polymer ?
#
loop_
_entity_poly.entity_id
_entity_poly.type
_entity_poly.pdbx_seq_one_letter_code
_entity_poly.pdbx_strand_id
1 'polypeptide(L)'
;MNPDMPAAASALEGSSTWLLVLLGSLTATLLGVAHKLGLIYQLWHQVDMKSTRHGGETVAEVLKAHGVRFLFTLPGGHISPILVACEKLGIRVVDTRHEATAVFAADAVARLSGTVGVAVTTAGPGVTNTVTAMKNAQMAESPVLLIGGSAARLQKGRGALQDIDQLSLFKPLCKFCASVNSVREIAPVLRKAIAIAQCDTPGPVFVEFPLDILYPYHLVEREVFKNFTSKSLLGKIVNWYLRSYIGNLFAGAWEMQDLSPLPVNLPKASKGQVQQCVELISRAKKPVIILGSQVTLPPTPVKILRDTLEELGIPCFLGGMARGMLGKNSPLHIRQNRRDALKEADVVILAGTVCDFRLSFGGILSKRSKIIAVNRNREQLLKNAYVLWKPTVAIQGDAACFLVSLCQALKGYSCPQDWVTGLKEVDRIKEKANREKAEKPTEQHLNPLKLLHHLDNLLPEDSLLIADGGDFVASAAYIVKPRGPLTWLDPGAFGTLGVGGGFALGAKLCRPDSEVWIIYGDGSLGFSIMEFDTFVRHKVTLALPNLCSLCICGWDYHVVAKGLGGKGFLLNRENEDQTEELIRTAQSECRQGHPVLLNVLIGKTDFREGSIAV
;
A
#
# COMPACT_ATOMS: atom_id res chain seq x y z
N MET A 1 -57.70 24.65 71.60
CA MET A 1 -56.31 24.57 71.27
C MET A 1 -56.17 23.71 70.00
N ASN A 2 -55.95 24.33 68.91
CA ASN A 2 -55.84 23.68 67.60
C ASN A 2 -54.35 23.47 67.26
N PRO A 3 -53.91 22.29 66.89
CA PRO A 3 -52.63 22.10 66.25
C PRO A 3 -52.87 21.47 64.86
N ASP A 4 -53.09 22.34 63.87
CA ASP A 4 -53.01 21.85 62.48
C ASP A 4 -52.51 22.98 61.60
N MET A 5 -51.22 22.95 61.33
CA MET A 5 -50.60 23.42 60.11
C MET A 5 -49.06 23.18 60.14
N PRO A 6 -48.55 22.12 59.50
CA PRO A 6 -47.49 22.37 58.54
C PRO A 6 -47.45 21.39 57.32
N ALA A 7 -48.57 20.86 56.87
CA ALA A 7 -48.52 19.93 55.70
C ALA A 7 -48.55 20.63 54.33
N ALA A 8 -48.97 21.88 54.22
CA ALA A 8 -49.06 22.56 52.93
C ALA A 8 -47.74 23.18 52.41
N ALA A 9 -46.81 23.54 53.31
CA ALA A 9 -45.52 24.13 52.90
C ALA A 9 -44.55 23.16 52.31
N SER A 10 -44.52 21.91 52.81
CA SER A 10 -43.62 20.86 52.27
C SER A 10 -44.07 20.33 50.90
N ALA A 11 -45.34 20.36 50.57
CA ALA A 11 -45.89 19.98 49.28
C ALA A 11 -45.58 21.00 48.16
N LEU A 12 -45.50 22.30 48.52
CA LEU A 12 -45.13 23.38 47.59
C LEU A 12 -43.62 23.42 47.31
N GLU A 13 -42.75 23.10 48.26
CA GLU A 13 -41.30 23.01 48.07
C GLU A 13 -40.94 21.77 47.23
N GLY A 14 -41.58 20.61 47.38
CA GLY A 14 -41.41 19.44 46.57
C GLY A 14 -41.82 19.65 45.11
N SER A 15 -42.89 20.39 44.85
CA SER A 15 -43.35 20.66 43.47
C SER A 15 -42.42 21.61 42.71
N SER A 16 -41.83 22.60 43.40
CA SER A 16 -40.90 23.56 42.79
C SER A 16 -39.56 22.91 42.42
N THR A 17 -39.06 21.97 43.25
CA THR A 17 -37.84 21.19 42.94
C THR A 17 -38.02 20.25 41.74
N TRP A 18 -39.15 19.56 41.65
CA TRP A 18 -39.46 18.72 40.47
C TRP A 18 -39.64 19.55 39.20
N LEU A 19 -40.18 20.73 39.28
CA LEU A 19 -40.33 21.65 38.15
C LEU A 19 -38.96 22.15 37.66
N LEU A 20 -38.05 22.47 38.57
CA LEU A 20 -36.66 22.83 38.23
C LEU A 20 -35.88 21.70 37.61
N VAL A 21 -36.04 20.46 38.11
CA VAL A 21 -35.43 19.26 37.52
C VAL A 21 -35.98 18.99 36.12
N LEU A 22 -37.28 19.11 35.92
CA LEU A 22 -37.92 18.94 34.60
C LEU A 22 -37.48 20.03 33.62
N LEU A 23 -37.43 21.30 34.04
CA LEU A 23 -36.91 22.39 33.22
C LEU A 23 -35.44 22.20 32.89
N GLY A 24 -34.62 21.78 33.84
CA GLY A 24 -33.21 21.48 33.63
C GLY A 24 -33.00 20.32 32.63
N SER A 25 -33.77 19.24 32.77
CA SER A 25 -33.70 18.11 31.84
C SER A 25 -34.20 18.47 30.44
N LEU A 26 -35.25 19.25 30.32
CA LEU A 26 -35.78 19.76 29.06
C LEU A 26 -34.74 20.67 28.37
N THR A 27 -34.14 21.60 29.14
CA THR A 27 -33.10 22.50 28.62
C THR A 27 -31.87 21.73 28.15
N ALA A 28 -31.40 20.74 28.93
CA ALA A 28 -30.30 19.88 28.54
C ALA A 28 -30.61 19.07 27.27
N THR A 29 -31.84 18.57 27.16
CA THR A 29 -32.30 17.85 25.96
C THR A 29 -32.34 18.77 24.74
N LEU A 30 -32.90 19.99 24.89
CA LEU A 30 -32.94 20.98 23.82
C LEU A 30 -31.55 21.44 23.38
N LEU A 31 -30.64 21.67 24.33
CA LEU A 31 -29.23 21.96 24.02
C LEU A 31 -28.54 20.79 23.32
N GLY A 32 -28.80 19.57 23.76
CA GLY A 32 -28.29 18.37 23.10
C GLY A 32 -28.80 18.22 21.66
N VAL A 33 -30.08 18.49 21.43
CA VAL A 33 -30.68 18.52 20.08
C VAL A 33 -30.08 19.65 19.24
N ALA A 34 -29.99 20.86 19.80
CA ALA A 34 -29.39 22.02 19.13
C ALA A 34 -27.91 21.75 18.73
N HIS A 35 -27.15 21.10 19.62
CA HIS A 35 -25.78 20.69 19.34
C HIS A 35 -25.72 19.64 18.20
N LYS A 36 -26.57 18.59 18.26
CA LYS A 36 -26.67 17.59 17.21
C LYS A 36 -27.07 18.15 15.84
N LEU A 37 -27.96 19.14 15.84
CA LEU A 37 -28.36 19.85 14.62
C LEU A 37 -27.34 20.88 14.16
N GLY A 38 -26.25 21.09 14.91
CA GLY A 38 -25.22 22.09 14.61
C GLY A 38 -25.70 23.55 14.76
N LEU A 39 -26.86 23.79 15.38
CA LEU A 39 -27.42 25.15 15.53
C LEU A 39 -26.52 26.05 16.37
N ILE A 40 -25.91 25.50 17.43
CA ILE A 40 -24.95 26.23 18.27
C ILE A 40 -23.73 26.65 17.46
N TYR A 41 -23.19 25.75 16.61
CA TYR A 41 -22.05 26.05 15.78
C TYR A 41 -22.36 27.12 14.72
N GLN A 42 -23.55 27.07 14.12
CA GLN A 42 -24.01 28.03 13.11
C GLN A 42 -24.19 29.46 13.69
N LEU A 43 -24.32 29.62 15.02
CA LEU A 43 -24.38 30.96 15.65
C LEU A 43 -23.02 31.69 15.57
N TRP A 44 -21.94 30.96 15.55
CA TRP A 44 -20.57 31.51 15.57
C TRP A 44 -19.89 31.46 14.20
N HIS A 45 -20.33 30.56 13.29
CA HIS A 45 -19.73 30.32 12.01
C HIS A 45 -20.73 30.52 10.87
N GLN A 46 -20.50 31.50 10.04
CA GLN A 46 -21.39 31.82 8.94
C GLN A 46 -21.32 30.83 7.80
N VAL A 47 -22.43 30.66 7.09
CA VAL A 47 -22.53 29.88 5.85
C VAL A 47 -22.45 30.87 4.68
N ASP A 48 -21.43 30.72 3.84
CA ASP A 48 -21.38 31.45 2.56
C ASP A 48 -22.19 30.70 1.49
N MET A 49 -23.48 31.07 1.40
CA MET A 49 -24.40 30.46 0.42
C MET A 49 -24.10 30.84 -1.04
N LYS A 50 -23.29 31.88 -1.28
CA LYS A 50 -22.92 32.34 -2.62
C LYS A 50 -21.63 31.75 -3.14
N SER A 51 -20.85 31.11 -2.27
CA SER A 51 -19.59 30.49 -2.64
C SER A 51 -19.80 29.39 -3.69
N THR A 52 -18.95 29.41 -4.71
CA THR A 52 -18.83 28.34 -5.70
C THR A 52 -17.84 27.27 -5.28
N ARG A 53 -17.11 27.50 -4.18
CA ARG A 53 -16.19 26.49 -3.63
C ARG A 53 -16.95 25.24 -3.20
N HIS A 54 -16.26 24.12 -3.28
CA HIS A 54 -16.82 22.82 -2.94
C HIS A 54 -15.83 21.94 -2.18
N GLY A 55 -16.33 20.97 -1.43
CA GLY A 55 -15.49 20.14 -0.57
C GLY A 55 -14.39 19.36 -1.31
N GLY A 56 -14.60 19.05 -2.59
CA GLY A 56 -13.57 18.45 -3.44
C GLY A 56 -12.30 19.32 -3.56
N GLU A 57 -12.43 20.66 -3.53
CA GLU A 57 -11.26 21.56 -3.55
C GLU A 57 -10.46 21.43 -2.26
N THR A 58 -11.12 21.39 -1.11
CA THR A 58 -10.43 21.17 0.19
C THR A 58 -9.73 19.81 0.24
N VAL A 59 -10.34 18.76 -0.32
CA VAL A 59 -9.67 17.45 -0.46
C VAL A 59 -8.38 17.60 -1.27
N ALA A 60 -8.45 18.24 -2.45
CA ALA A 60 -7.30 18.42 -3.33
C ALA A 60 -6.20 19.30 -2.69
N GLU A 61 -6.57 20.36 -1.96
CA GLU A 61 -5.65 21.23 -1.21
C GLU A 61 -4.88 20.44 -0.14
N VAL A 62 -5.56 19.57 0.64
CA VAL A 62 -4.92 18.72 1.64
C VAL A 62 -3.96 17.74 0.97
N LEU A 63 -4.39 17.04 -0.10
CA LEU A 63 -3.54 16.10 -0.81
C LEU A 63 -2.29 16.78 -1.39
N LYS A 64 -2.44 17.98 -1.95
CA LYS A 64 -1.33 18.77 -2.45
C LYS A 64 -0.35 19.17 -1.34
N ALA A 65 -0.85 19.64 -0.19
CA ALA A 65 -0.03 20.00 0.97
C ALA A 65 0.77 18.81 1.52
N HIS A 66 0.27 17.57 1.33
CA HIS A 66 0.97 16.33 1.71
C HIS A 66 1.87 15.76 0.60
N GLY A 67 2.12 16.52 -0.47
CA GLY A 67 3.04 16.12 -1.54
C GLY A 67 2.50 15.02 -2.48
N VAL A 68 1.19 14.78 -2.49
CA VAL A 68 0.56 13.83 -3.41
C VAL A 68 0.69 14.35 -4.84
N ARG A 69 1.29 13.56 -5.72
CA ARG A 69 1.51 13.89 -7.13
C ARG A 69 0.56 13.17 -8.06
N PHE A 70 0.10 11.99 -7.67
CA PHE A 70 -0.74 11.10 -8.46
C PHE A 70 -1.97 10.69 -7.67
N LEU A 71 -3.10 10.65 -8.35
CA LEU A 71 -4.36 10.13 -7.83
C LEU A 71 -4.89 9.11 -8.82
N PHE A 72 -5.13 7.87 -8.36
CA PHE A 72 -5.60 6.77 -9.18
C PHE A 72 -7.10 6.55 -8.97
N THR A 73 -7.84 6.30 -10.05
CA THR A 73 -9.30 6.21 -9.98
C THR A 73 -9.90 5.38 -11.11
N LEU A 74 -11.08 4.82 -10.90
CA LEU A 74 -12.06 4.63 -11.96
C LEU A 74 -13.16 5.67 -11.73
N PRO A 75 -13.35 6.64 -12.67
CA PRO A 75 -14.24 7.78 -12.43
C PRO A 75 -15.69 7.37 -12.17
N GLY A 76 -16.36 8.13 -11.31
CA GLY A 76 -17.77 7.96 -11.01
C GLY A 76 -18.39 9.22 -10.41
N GLY A 77 -19.73 9.33 -10.46
CA GLY A 77 -20.45 10.54 -10.09
C GLY A 77 -20.23 11.03 -8.65
N HIS A 78 -20.02 10.09 -7.72
CA HIS A 78 -19.85 10.43 -6.29
C HIS A 78 -18.53 11.14 -5.98
N ILE A 79 -17.53 11.06 -6.86
CA ILE A 79 -16.16 11.54 -6.59
C ILE A 79 -15.68 12.60 -7.61
N SER A 80 -16.47 12.91 -8.63
CA SER A 80 -16.09 13.84 -9.71
C SER A 80 -15.55 15.18 -9.20
N PRO A 81 -16.12 15.83 -8.16
CA PRO A 81 -15.59 17.10 -7.66
C PRO A 81 -14.16 17.01 -7.15
N ILE A 82 -13.77 15.86 -6.56
CA ILE A 82 -12.38 15.61 -6.11
C ILE A 82 -11.45 15.54 -7.32
N LEU A 83 -11.83 14.78 -8.36
CA LEU A 83 -10.99 14.56 -9.54
C LEU A 83 -10.69 15.88 -10.25
N VAL A 84 -11.73 16.68 -10.51
CA VAL A 84 -11.61 17.99 -11.17
C VAL A 84 -10.74 18.96 -10.36
N ALA A 85 -10.91 18.98 -9.04
CA ALA A 85 -10.12 19.83 -8.16
C ALA A 85 -8.64 19.41 -8.11
N CYS A 86 -8.37 18.11 -8.10
CA CYS A 86 -6.99 17.57 -8.13
C CYS A 86 -6.27 17.97 -9.43
N GLU A 87 -6.93 17.84 -10.58
CA GLU A 87 -6.35 18.26 -11.86
C GLU A 87 -6.05 19.76 -11.89
N LYS A 88 -6.98 20.61 -11.43
CA LYS A 88 -6.77 22.06 -11.33
C LYS A 88 -5.55 22.44 -10.47
N LEU A 89 -5.26 21.68 -9.42
CA LEU A 89 -4.10 21.90 -8.57
C LEU A 89 -2.83 21.21 -9.08
N GLY A 90 -2.87 20.55 -10.23
CA GLY A 90 -1.72 19.86 -10.83
C GLY A 90 -1.36 18.53 -10.16
N ILE A 91 -2.32 17.88 -9.49
CA ILE A 91 -2.23 16.47 -9.12
C ILE A 91 -2.68 15.67 -10.34
N ARG A 92 -1.80 14.82 -10.87
CA ARG A 92 -2.13 14.02 -12.05
C ARG A 92 -3.17 12.96 -11.69
N VAL A 93 -4.36 13.06 -12.28
CA VAL A 93 -5.42 12.06 -12.19
C VAL A 93 -5.18 10.99 -13.24
N VAL A 94 -5.13 9.73 -12.81
CA VAL A 94 -4.86 8.57 -13.67
C VAL A 94 -6.03 7.60 -13.56
N ASP A 95 -6.83 7.51 -14.60
CA ASP A 95 -7.95 6.59 -14.65
C ASP A 95 -7.52 5.20 -15.12
N THR A 96 -7.95 4.19 -14.37
CA THR A 96 -7.69 2.77 -14.62
C THR A 96 -8.93 2.08 -15.18
N ARG A 97 -8.82 0.82 -15.57
CA ARG A 97 -9.95 0.00 -16.03
C ARG A 97 -10.62 -0.81 -14.92
N HIS A 98 -9.96 -0.89 -13.76
CA HIS A 98 -10.52 -1.54 -12.59
C HIS A 98 -10.03 -0.84 -11.30
N GLU A 99 -10.89 -0.72 -10.29
CA GLU A 99 -10.59 -0.01 -9.04
C GLU A 99 -9.49 -0.71 -8.22
N ALA A 100 -9.38 -2.04 -8.30
CA ALA A 100 -8.27 -2.76 -7.68
C ALA A 100 -6.92 -2.29 -8.24
N THR A 101 -6.84 -2.06 -9.55
CA THR A 101 -5.63 -1.53 -10.21
C THR A 101 -5.29 -0.12 -9.72
N ALA A 102 -6.30 0.73 -9.50
CA ALA A 102 -6.09 2.06 -8.92
C ALA A 102 -5.41 1.97 -7.54
N VAL A 103 -5.86 1.05 -6.69
CA VAL A 103 -5.26 0.83 -5.36
C VAL A 103 -3.88 0.19 -5.47
N PHE A 104 -3.66 -0.78 -6.37
CA PHE A 104 -2.31 -1.34 -6.60
C PHE A 104 -1.32 -0.28 -7.11
N ALA A 105 -1.76 0.64 -7.97
CA ALA A 105 -0.91 1.73 -8.43
C ALA A 105 -0.57 2.71 -7.27
N ALA A 106 -1.53 3.03 -6.42
CA ALA A 106 -1.31 3.80 -5.21
C ALA A 106 -0.34 3.09 -4.25
N ASP A 107 -0.48 1.77 -4.07
CA ASP A 107 0.42 0.94 -3.26
C ASP A 107 1.86 0.98 -3.79
N ALA A 108 2.06 0.87 -5.12
CA ALA A 108 3.38 1.00 -5.72
C ALA A 108 4.00 2.39 -5.50
N VAL A 109 3.20 3.46 -5.65
CA VAL A 109 3.66 4.83 -5.35
C VAL A 109 4.10 4.94 -3.90
N ALA A 110 3.31 4.41 -2.96
CA ALA A 110 3.65 4.44 -1.54
C ALA A 110 4.98 3.72 -1.25
N ARG A 111 5.18 2.53 -1.80
CA ARG A 111 6.42 1.73 -1.61
C ARG A 111 7.67 2.37 -2.22
N LEU A 112 7.53 3.04 -3.37
CA LEU A 112 8.66 3.59 -4.11
C LEU A 112 9.03 5.01 -3.70
N SER A 113 8.05 5.83 -3.31
CA SER A 113 8.26 7.23 -2.94
C SER A 113 8.42 7.44 -1.43
N GLY A 114 8.00 6.49 -0.60
CA GLY A 114 7.96 6.63 0.85
C GLY A 114 6.90 7.61 1.37
N THR A 115 5.96 8.03 0.50
CA THR A 115 4.82 8.90 0.82
C THR A 115 3.52 8.10 0.86
N VAL A 116 2.38 8.73 1.15
CA VAL A 116 1.08 8.07 1.03
C VAL A 116 0.69 7.90 -0.43
N GLY A 117 0.27 6.69 -0.82
CA GLY A 117 -0.37 6.45 -2.11
C GLY A 117 -1.87 6.71 -2.03
N VAL A 118 -2.47 7.31 -3.06
CA VAL A 118 -3.88 7.75 -3.03
C VAL A 118 -4.68 7.12 -4.16
N ALA A 119 -5.76 6.44 -3.80
CA ALA A 119 -6.78 5.97 -4.73
C ALA A 119 -8.15 6.55 -4.35
N VAL A 120 -8.96 6.87 -5.36
CA VAL A 120 -10.30 7.44 -5.18
C VAL A 120 -11.29 6.64 -6.00
N THR A 121 -12.36 6.14 -5.38
CA THR A 121 -13.35 5.28 -6.05
C THR A 121 -14.78 5.74 -5.76
N THR A 122 -15.66 5.47 -6.73
CA THR A 122 -17.09 5.75 -6.53
C THR A 122 -17.70 4.85 -5.45
N ALA A 123 -18.90 5.18 -5.00
CA ALA A 123 -19.62 4.44 -3.96
C ALA A 123 -19.92 2.98 -4.35
N GLY A 124 -20.23 2.16 -3.38
CA GLY A 124 -20.72 0.79 -3.55
C GLY A 124 -19.73 -0.11 -4.28
N PRO A 125 -20.04 -0.55 -5.53
CA PRO A 125 -19.17 -1.47 -6.27
C PRO A 125 -17.75 -0.92 -6.48
N GLY A 126 -17.60 0.39 -6.67
CA GLY A 126 -16.28 1.01 -6.80
C GLY A 126 -15.41 0.81 -5.55
N VAL A 127 -16.01 0.95 -4.38
CA VAL A 127 -15.32 0.71 -3.10
C VAL A 127 -15.10 -0.79 -2.88
N THR A 128 -16.11 -1.65 -3.13
CA THR A 128 -15.98 -3.10 -2.87
C THR A 128 -14.95 -3.77 -3.77
N ASN A 129 -14.78 -3.32 -5.02
CA ASN A 129 -13.76 -3.83 -5.92
C ASN A 129 -12.31 -3.59 -5.41
N THR A 130 -12.11 -2.73 -4.42
CA THR A 130 -10.77 -2.46 -3.85
C THR A 130 -10.38 -3.37 -2.69
N VAL A 131 -11.27 -4.21 -2.18
CA VAL A 131 -11.06 -5.01 -0.96
C VAL A 131 -9.78 -5.84 -1.01
N THR A 132 -9.56 -6.58 -2.09
CA THR A 132 -8.35 -7.40 -2.27
C THR A 132 -7.09 -6.53 -2.28
N ALA A 133 -7.10 -5.42 -3.00
CA ALA A 133 -5.94 -4.54 -3.09
C ALA A 133 -5.63 -3.83 -1.76
N MET A 134 -6.66 -3.42 -1.01
CA MET A 134 -6.49 -2.87 0.34
C MET A 134 -5.94 -3.92 1.33
N LYS A 135 -6.38 -5.20 1.20
CA LYS A 135 -5.80 -6.29 1.98
C LYS A 135 -4.33 -6.53 1.64
N ASN A 136 -3.98 -6.45 0.35
CA ASN A 136 -2.59 -6.51 -0.08
C ASN A 136 -1.74 -5.40 0.55
N ALA A 137 -2.22 -4.15 0.50
CA ALA A 137 -1.54 -3.02 1.13
C ALA A 137 -1.39 -3.19 2.66
N GLN A 138 -2.41 -3.77 3.34
CA GLN A 138 -2.34 -4.08 4.76
C GLN A 138 -1.23 -5.09 5.06
N MET A 139 -1.19 -6.19 4.31
CA MET A 139 -0.19 -7.24 4.52
C MET A 139 1.23 -6.83 4.11
N ALA A 140 1.32 -5.88 3.18
CA ALA A 140 2.59 -5.29 2.77
C ALA A 140 3.04 -4.12 3.66
N GLU A 141 2.22 -3.73 4.65
CA GLU A 141 2.48 -2.57 5.53
C GLU A 141 2.71 -1.29 4.72
N SER A 142 1.87 -1.07 3.70
CA SER A 142 1.99 0.05 2.76
C SER A 142 1.00 1.17 3.11
N PRO A 143 1.43 2.44 3.20
CA PRO A 143 0.56 3.56 3.55
C PRO A 143 -0.29 3.98 2.35
N VAL A 144 -1.47 3.42 2.21
CA VAL A 144 -2.44 3.74 1.16
C VAL A 144 -3.65 4.45 1.75
N LEU A 145 -4.02 5.60 1.18
CA LEU A 145 -5.27 6.29 1.43
C LEU A 145 -6.28 5.92 0.33
N LEU A 146 -7.32 5.18 0.70
CA LEU A 146 -8.48 5.00 -0.15
C LEU A 146 -9.55 6.02 0.24
N ILE A 147 -9.97 6.84 -0.72
CA ILE A 147 -11.11 7.74 -0.63
C ILE A 147 -12.28 7.09 -1.36
N GLY A 148 -13.37 6.85 -0.64
CA GLY A 148 -14.60 6.33 -1.22
C GLY A 148 -15.70 7.39 -1.25
N GLY A 149 -16.38 7.54 -2.39
CA GLY A 149 -17.64 8.27 -2.44
C GLY A 149 -18.73 7.54 -1.66
N SER A 150 -19.77 8.23 -1.23
CA SER A 150 -20.97 7.60 -0.68
C SER A 150 -22.22 8.44 -0.98
N ALA A 151 -23.39 7.83 -0.82
CA ALA A 151 -24.67 8.51 -0.95
C ALA A 151 -24.75 9.72 -0.02
N ALA A 152 -25.52 10.75 -0.42
CA ALA A 152 -25.79 11.91 0.43
C ALA A 152 -26.36 11.46 1.78
N ARG A 153 -25.96 12.10 2.86
CA ARG A 153 -26.27 11.66 4.24
C ARG A 153 -27.77 11.50 4.52
N LEU A 154 -28.60 12.37 3.96
CA LEU A 154 -30.07 12.25 4.09
C LEU A 154 -30.66 11.04 3.35
N GLN A 155 -29.94 10.50 2.37
CA GLN A 155 -30.39 9.40 1.54
C GLN A 155 -29.79 8.05 1.98
N LYS A 156 -28.78 8.08 2.85
CA LYS A 156 -28.08 6.88 3.34
C LYS A 156 -29.04 5.95 4.08
N GLY A 157 -29.03 4.65 3.76
CA GLY A 157 -29.93 3.65 4.31
C GLY A 157 -31.38 3.71 3.77
N ARG A 158 -31.63 4.50 2.72
CA ARG A 158 -32.96 4.71 2.12
C ARG A 158 -33.10 4.21 0.70
N GLY A 159 -32.17 3.38 0.23
CA GLY A 159 -32.16 2.85 -1.13
C GLY A 159 -31.58 3.79 -2.16
N ALA A 160 -30.66 4.66 -1.76
CA ALA A 160 -29.89 5.48 -2.69
C ALA A 160 -29.00 4.61 -3.60
N LEU A 161 -28.65 5.14 -4.78
CA LEU A 161 -27.76 4.44 -5.71
C LEU A 161 -26.41 4.12 -5.04
N GLN A 162 -25.99 2.85 -5.10
CA GLN A 162 -24.69 2.37 -4.60
C GLN A 162 -24.49 2.55 -3.08
N ASP A 163 -25.58 2.66 -2.31
CA ASP A 163 -25.53 2.84 -0.87
C ASP A 163 -25.37 1.51 -0.14
N ILE A 164 -24.24 1.33 0.52
CA ILE A 164 -23.90 0.17 1.37
C ILE A 164 -23.13 0.62 2.61
N ASP A 165 -23.02 -0.22 3.63
CA ASP A 165 -22.14 0.03 4.79
C ASP A 165 -20.67 -0.26 4.45
N GLN A 166 -20.03 0.71 3.81
CA GLN A 166 -18.62 0.65 3.41
C GLN A 166 -17.67 0.65 4.60
N LEU A 167 -18.00 1.39 5.66
CA LEU A 167 -17.14 1.50 6.85
C LEU A 167 -16.94 0.16 7.54
N SER A 168 -18.03 -0.60 7.75
CA SER A 168 -17.94 -1.92 8.38
C SER A 168 -17.13 -2.91 7.53
N LEU A 169 -17.21 -2.80 6.21
CA LEU A 169 -16.41 -3.62 5.30
C LEU A 169 -14.89 -3.36 5.43
N PHE A 170 -14.49 -2.10 5.62
CA PHE A 170 -13.08 -1.71 5.64
C PHE A 170 -12.44 -1.68 7.04
N LYS A 171 -13.21 -1.68 8.12
CA LYS A 171 -12.68 -1.72 9.50
C LYS A 171 -11.61 -2.81 9.75
N PRO A 172 -11.78 -4.07 9.30
CA PRO A 172 -10.79 -5.12 9.52
C PRO A 172 -9.56 -5.01 8.59
N LEU A 173 -9.63 -4.18 7.55
CA LEU A 173 -8.60 -4.05 6.53
C LEU A 173 -7.70 -2.82 6.76
N CYS A 174 -8.20 -1.81 7.48
CA CYS A 174 -7.59 -0.50 7.56
C CYS A 174 -7.19 -0.14 8.99
N LYS A 175 -6.12 0.64 9.13
CA LYS A 175 -5.71 1.22 10.42
C LYS A 175 -6.67 2.28 10.92
N PHE A 176 -7.38 2.94 10.01
CA PHE A 176 -8.33 3.99 10.32
C PHE A 176 -9.43 4.01 9.25
N CYS A 177 -10.67 4.14 9.71
CA CYS A 177 -11.84 4.34 8.85
C CYS A 177 -12.67 5.49 9.40
N ALA A 178 -13.07 6.41 8.54
CA ALA A 178 -13.93 7.53 8.90
C ALA A 178 -14.88 7.93 7.79
N SER A 179 -16.07 8.45 8.14
CA SER A 179 -16.94 9.17 7.24
C SER A 179 -16.87 10.66 7.62
N VAL A 180 -16.70 11.52 6.63
CA VAL A 180 -16.68 12.98 6.83
C VAL A 180 -18.10 13.50 6.94
N ASN A 181 -18.39 14.32 7.95
CA ASN A 181 -19.77 14.73 8.25
C ASN A 181 -20.10 16.17 7.86
N SER A 182 -19.09 16.99 7.58
CA SER A 182 -19.25 18.38 7.15
C SER A 182 -18.01 18.84 6.39
N VAL A 183 -18.13 19.90 5.61
CA VAL A 183 -17.01 20.43 4.81
C VAL A 183 -15.83 20.84 5.69
N ARG A 184 -16.08 21.43 6.86
CA ARG A 184 -15.03 21.82 7.84
C ARG A 184 -14.22 20.65 8.39
N GLU A 185 -14.77 19.41 8.35
CA GLU A 185 -14.08 18.21 8.84
C GLU A 185 -13.15 17.58 7.81
N ILE A 186 -13.20 17.99 6.55
CA ILE A 186 -12.41 17.40 5.47
C ILE A 186 -10.91 17.46 5.80
N ALA A 187 -10.38 18.65 6.07
CA ALA A 187 -8.94 18.80 6.31
C ALA A 187 -8.46 18.05 7.57
N PRO A 188 -9.07 18.20 8.77
CA PRO A 188 -8.59 17.49 9.95
C PRO A 188 -8.71 15.96 9.84
N VAL A 189 -9.77 15.43 9.20
CA VAL A 189 -9.93 13.98 9.01
C VAL A 189 -8.89 13.43 8.04
N LEU A 190 -8.64 14.08 6.91
CA LEU A 190 -7.63 13.64 5.94
C LEU A 190 -6.22 13.74 6.52
N ARG A 191 -5.86 14.83 7.19
CA ARG A 191 -4.55 14.98 7.85
C ARG A 191 -4.31 13.86 8.86
N LYS A 192 -5.33 13.55 9.68
CA LYS A 192 -5.29 12.44 10.64
C LYS A 192 -5.14 11.09 9.94
N ALA A 193 -5.92 10.84 8.90
CA ALA A 193 -5.87 9.60 8.12
C ALA A 193 -4.48 9.37 7.52
N ILE A 194 -3.90 10.39 6.87
CA ILE A 194 -2.56 10.31 6.26
C ILE A 194 -1.48 10.07 7.33
N ALA A 195 -1.54 10.76 8.45
CA ALA A 195 -0.59 10.54 9.56
C ALA A 195 -0.69 9.11 10.11
N ILE A 196 -1.91 8.60 10.34
CA ILE A 196 -2.13 7.22 10.83
C ILE A 196 -1.64 6.19 9.80
N ALA A 197 -1.83 6.43 8.49
CA ALA A 197 -1.34 5.53 7.45
C ALA A 197 0.18 5.34 7.53
N GLN A 198 0.93 6.37 7.92
CA GLN A 198 2.39 6.41 7.92
C GLN A 198 3.03 6.12 9.29
N CYS A 199 2.29 6.31 10.40
CA CYS A 199 2.87 6.15 11.74
C CYS A 199 3.09 4.69 12.13
N ASP A 200 4.02 4.46 13.08
CA ASP A 200 4.37 3.15 13.62
C ASP A 200 4.67 2.12 12.52
N THR A 201 3.82 1.09 12.41
CA THR A 201 3.78 0.21 11.25
C THR A 201 2.85 0.82 10.21
N PRO A 202 3.32 1.19 9.02
CA PRO A 202 2.47 1.76 7.99
C PRO A 202 1.33 0.81 7.58
N GLY A 203 0.28 1.36 6.99
CA GLY A 203 -0.82 0.55 6.50
C GLY A 203 -1.96 1.39 5.92
N PRO A 204 -2.91 0.74 5.25
CA PRO A 204 -3.99 1.43 4.55
C PRO A 204 -4.99 2.08 5.51
N VAL A 205 -5.62 3.15 5.02
CA VAL A 205 -6.70 3.88 5.67
C VAL A 205 -7.83 4.14 4.69
N PHE A 206 -9.05 4.23 5.17
CA PHE A 206 -10.24 4.48 4.37
C PHE A 206 -11.00 5.70 4.87
N VAL A 207 -11.30 6.65 3.97
CA VAL A 207 -12.11 7.84 4.27
C VAL A 207 -13.27 7.93 3.30
N GLU A 208 -14.49 7.92 3.84
CA GLU A 208 -15.73 8.00 3.09
C GLU A 208 -16.22 9.46 3.00
N PHE A 209 -16.60 9.87 1.80
CA PHE A 209 -17.11 11.20 1.51
C PHE A 209 -18.56 11.13 1.00
N PRO A 210 -19.54 11.53 1.81
CA PRO A 210 -20.89 11.75 1.31
C PRO A 210 -20.95 12.80 0.21
N LEU A 211 -21.80 12.56 -0.80
CA LEU A 211 -21.90 13.39 -1.99
C LEU A 211 -22.23 14.87 -1.67
N ASP A 212 -23.07 15.08 -0.66
CA ASP A 212 -23.57 16.41 -0.25
C ASP A 212 -22.50 17.33 0.38
N ILE A 213 -21.34 16.81 0.77
CA ILE A 213 -20.21 17.63 1.23
C ILE A 213 -19.19 17.94 0.13
N LEU A 214 -19.28 17.27 -1.00
CA LEU A 214 -18.33 17.44 -2.11
C LEU A 214 -18.76 18.49 -3.13
N TYR A 215 -20.07 18.83 -3.21
CA TYR A 215 -20.62 19.79 -4.15
C TYR A 215 -20.81 21.18 -3.50
N PRO A 216 -20.92 22.28 -4.29
CA PRO A 216 -21.20 23.62 -3.76
C PRO A 216 -22.56 23.72 -3.07
N TYR A 217 -22.68 24.64 -2.11
CA TYR A 217 -23.90 24.88 -1.34
C TYR A 217 -25.18 24.96 -2.20
N HIS A 218 -25.17 25.81 -3.23
CA HIS A 218 -26.36 26.07 -4.07
C HIS A 218 -26.84 24.83 -4.84
N LEU A 219 -25.94 23.90 -5.20
CA LEU A 219 -26.32 22.64 -5.85
C LEU A 219 -26.93 21.67 -4.84
N VAL A 220 -26.35 21.57 -3.65
CA VAL A 220 -26.87 20.73 -2.56
C VAL A 220 -28.24 21.23 -2.10
N GLU A 221 -28.40 22.55 -1.92
CA GLU A 221 -29.68 23.15 -1.57
C GLU A 221 -30.75 22.85 -2.62
N ARG A 222 -30.45 23.10 -3.88
CA ARG A 222 -31.37 22.82 -4.99
C ARG A 222 -31.84 21.36 -5.01
N GLU A 223 -30.94 20.42 -4.83
CA GLU A 223 -31.27 18.98 -4.88
C GLU A 223 -32.09 18.55 -3.65
N VAL A 224 -31.76 19.04 -2.44
CA VAL A 224 -32.50 18.75 -1.21
C VAL A 224 -33.93 19.28 -1.27
N PHE A 225 -34.15 20.49 -1.83
CA PHE A 225 -35.47 21.12 -1.89
C PHE A 225 -36.28 20.80 -3.15
N LYS A 226 -35.74 20.09 -4.12
CA LYS A 226 -36.39 19.78 -5.40
C LYS A 226 -37.79 19.17 -5.25
N ASN A 227 -38.02 18.36 -4.22
CA ASN A 227 -39.26 17.64 -3.96
C ASN A 227 -40.03 18.14 -2.72
N PHE A 228 -39.60 19.24 -2.10
CA PHE A 228 -40.16 19.73 -0.85
C PHE A 228 -40.78 21.13 -1.00
N THR A 229 -42.02 21.21 -1.46
CA THR A 229 -42.79 22.47 -1.59
C THR A 229 -44.10 22.41 -0.83
N SER A 230 -44.10 21.98 0.44
CA SER A 230 -45.31 21.97 1.26
C SER A 230 -45.54 23.26 2.04
N LYS A 231 -46.75 23.87 1.89
CA LYS A 231 -47.18 25.07 2.61
C LYS A 231 -47.78 24.75 4.01
N SER A 232 -47.92 23.49 4.38
CA SER A 232 -48.46 23.04 5.66
C SER A 232 -47.54 23.41 6.84
N LEU A 233 -48.06 23.43 8.06
CA LEU A 233 -47.25 23.64 9.27
C LEU A 233 -46.12 22.61 9.39
N LEU A 234 -46.44 21.36 9.14
CA LEU A 234 -45.46 20.26 9.13
C LEU A 234 -44.38 20.49 8.04
N GLY A 235 -44.79 20.97 6.86
CA GLY A 235 -43.86 21.32 5.78
C GLY A 235 -42.91 22.45 6.16
N LYS A 236 -43.37 23.44 6.92
CA LYS A 236 -42.50 24.52 7.44
C LYS A 236 -41.44 23.98 8.42
N ILE A 237 -41.81 23.05 9.31
CA ILE A 237 -40.89 22.41 10.26
C ILE A 237 -39.84 21.58 9.49
N VAL A 238 -40.26 20.79 8.51
CA VAL A 238 -39.34 20.00 7.66
C VAL A 238 -38.41 20.92 6.88
N ASN A 239 -38.92 21.99 6.28
CA ASN A 239 -38.07 22.97 5.58
C ASN A 239 -37.07 23.66 6.50
N TRP A 240 -37.47 24.02 7.72
CA TRP A 240 -36.53 24.54 8.71
C TRP A 240 -35.44 23.54 9.08
N TYR A 241 -35.82 22.26 9.33
CA TYR A 241 -34.88 21.20 9.60
C TYR A 241 -33.87 21.00 8.44
N LEU A 242 -34.34 20.94 7.20
CA LEU A 242 -33.49 20.78 6.04
C LEU A 242 -32.54 21.96 5.84
N ARG A 243 -33.01 23.20 6.06
CA ARG A 243 -32.13 24.38 6.02
C ARG A 243 -31.07 24.35 7.11
N SER A 244 -31.44 23.99 8.33
CA SER A 244 -30.49 23.82 9.43
C SER A 244 -29.49 22.72 9.16
N TYR A 245 -29.93 21.61 8.55
CA TYR A 245 -29.06 20.51 8.13
C TYR A 245 -28.01 20.97 7.12
N ILE A 246 -28.43 21.60 6.01
CA ILE A 246 -27.50 22.12 5.00
C ILE A 246 -26.60 23.20 5.62
N GLY A 247 -27.15 24.09 6.40
CA GLY A 247 -26.39 25.09 7.16
C GLY A 247 -25.26 24.45 7.97
N ASN A 248 -25.53 23.35 8.68
CA ASN A 248 -24.51 22.67 9.46
C ASN A 248 -23.43 21.99 8.57
N LEU A 249 -23.78 21.50 7.38
CA LEU A 249 -22.80 20.93 6.45
C LEU A 249 -21.74 21.96 6.04
N PHE A 250 -22.17 23.23 5.86
CA PHE A 250 -21.33 24.29 5.30
C PHE A 250 -20.92 25.38 6.32
N ALA A 251 -21.38 25.32 7.57
CA ALA A 251 -20.96 26.29 8.59
C ALA A 251 -19.45 26.20 8.82
N GLY A 252 -18.74 27.32 8.69
CA GLY A 252 -17.28 27.40 8.80
C GLY A 252 -16.50 26.66 7.69
N ALA A 253 -17.15 26.31 6.57
CA ALA A 253 -16.56 25.49 5.49
C ALA A 253 -15.30 26.11 4.90
N TRP A 254 -15.26 27.43 4.79
CA TRP A 254 -14.19 28.14 4.08
C TRP A 254 -13.30 28.96 5.00
N GLU A 255 -13.40 28.72 6.31
CA GLU A 255 -12.45 29.28 7.27
C GLU A 255 -11.05 28.70 7.05
N MET A 256 -10.03 29.52 7.30
CA MET A 256 -8.66 29.11 7.13
C MET A 256 -8.30 27.96 8.07
N GLN A 257 -7.82 26.87 7.53
CA GLN A 257 -7.38 25.69 8.28
C GLN A 257 -5.92 25.40 8.01
N ASP A 258 -5.24 24.84 8.99
CA ASP A 258 -3.90 24.31 8.81
C ASP A 258 -3.96 23.00 8.00
N LEU A 259 -3.34 22.99 6.82
CA LEU A 259 -3.28 21.84 5.92
C LEU A 259 -1.93 21.08 6.00
N SER A 260 -1.00 21.54 6.85
CA SER A 260 0.34 20.94 6.96
C SER A 260 0.28 19.48 7.47
N PRO A 261 1.25 18.64 7.06
CA PRO A 261 1.34 17.27 7.56
C PRO A 261 1.47 17.21 9.10
N LEU A 262 0.77 16.26 9.71
CA LEU A 262 0.93 15.96 11.13
C LEU A 262 2.23 15.16 11.36
N PRO A 263 2.86 15.27 12.53
CA PRO A 263 4.05 14.51 12.86
C PRO A 263 3.77 13.01 12.88
N VAL A 264 4.73 12.22 12.35
CA VAL A 264 4.66 10.76 12.28
C VAL A 264 5.58 10.18 13.36
N ASN A 265 5.00 9.41 14.29
CA ASN A 265 5.76 8.70 15.31
C ASN A 265 6.28 7.37 14.77
N LEU A 266 7.54 7.05 15.10
CA LEU A 266 8.17 5.80 14.72
C LEU A 266 8.84 5.15 15.94
N PRO A 267 8.67 3.83 16.13
CA PRO A 267 9.34 3.12 17.22
C PRO A 267 10.85 3.05 16.94
N LYS A 268 11.66 3.24 17.98
CA LYS A 268 13.12 3.23 17.90
C LYS A 268 13.74 2.28 18.91
N ALA A 269 14.84 1.65 18.54
CA ALA A 269 15.66 0.87 19.45
C ALA A 269 16.25 1.76 20.56
N SER A 270 16.29 1.29 21.79
CA SER A 270 16.99 1.96 22.89
C SER A 270 18.51 1.76 22.78
N LYS A 271 19.28 2.69 23.35
CA LYS A 271 20.76 2.57 23.39
C LYS A 271 21.22 1.26 24.05
N GLY A 272 20.54 0.82 25.13
CA GLY A 272 20.85 -0.43 25.80
C GLY A 272 20.63 -1.66 24.93
N GLN A 273 19.55 -1.68 24.13
CA GLN A 273 19.30 -2.75 23.16
C GLN A 273 20.36 -2.80 22.06
N VAL A 274 20.77 -1.64 21.54
CA VAL A 274 21.85 -1.57 20.54
C VAL A 274 23.14 -2.09 21.14
N GLN A 275 23.51 -1.68 22.37
CA GLN A 275 24.73 -2.14 23.04
C GLN A 275 24.75 -3.66 23.28
N GLN A 276 23.61 -4.24 23.67
CA GLN A 276 23.45 -5.69 23.80
C GLN A 276 23.70 -6.41 22.47
N CYS A 277 23.22 -5.85 21.37
CA CYS A 277 23.47 -6.40 20.04
C CYS A 277 24.94 -6.29 19.62
N VAL A 278 25.61 -5.16 19.93
CA VAL A 278 27.06 -4.99 19.72
C VAL A 278 27.86 -6.11 20.40
N GLU A 279 27.55 -6.42 21.65
CA GLU A 279 28.25 -7.49 22.39
C GLU A 279 28.08 -8.87 21.74
N LEU A 280 26.90 -9.16 21.21
CA LEU A 280 26.64 -10.42 20.51
C LEU A 280 27.40 -10.51 19.19
N ILE A 281 27.39 -9.43 18.39
CA ILE A 281 27.99 -9.40 17.06
C ILE A 281 29.53 -9.37 17.14
N SER A 282 30.11 -8.63 18.10
CA SER A 282 31.57 -8.56 18.28
C SER A 282 32.21 -9.91 18.58
N ARG A 283 31.43 -10.87 19.08
CA ARG A 283 31.90 -12.24 19.39
C ARG A 283 31.50 -13.26 18.31
N ALA A 284 30.72 -12.84 17.32
CA ALA A 284 30.20 -13.73 16.29
C ALA A 284 31.30 -14.16 15.30
N LYS A 285 31.32 -15.44 14.97
CA LYS A 285 32.20 -16.00 13.95
C LYS A 285 31.49 -16.23 12.61
N LYS A 286 30.16 -16.41 12.64
CA LYS A 286 29.31 -16.71 11.50
C LYS A 286 28.03 -15.85 11.50
N PRO A 287 28.13 -14.51 11.54
CA PRO A 287 26.95 -13.67 11.54
C PRO A 287 26.29 -13.60 10.17
N VAL A 288 24.94 -13.46 10.14
CA VAL A 288 24.14 -13.29 8.92
C VAL A 288 23.03 -12.28 9.18
N ILE A 289 22.73 -11.44 8.19
CA ILE A 289 21.57 -10.53 8.20
C ILE A 289 20.51 -11.03 7.21
N ILE A 290 19.25 -11.10 7.65
CA ILE A 290 18.11 -11.25 6.76
C ILE A 290 17.35 -9.93 6.73
N LEU A 291 17.31 -9.31 5.55
CA LEU A 291 16.62 -8.05 5.32
C LEU A 291 15.24 -8.31 4.73
N GLY A 292 14.21 -7.80 5.39
CA GLY A 292 12.83 -7.81 4.90
C GLY A 292 12.37 -6.45 4.43
N SER A 293 11.12 -6.36 3.97
CA SER A 293 10.56 -5.13 3.36
C SER A 293 10.62 -3.89 4.24
N GLN A 294 10.51 -4.02 5.57
CA GLN A 294 10.49 -2.86 6.46
C GLN A 294 11.79 -2.04 6.47
N VAL A 295 12.92 -2.60 6.03
CA VAL A 295 14.18 -1.84 5.95
C VAL A 295 14.16 -0.76 4.87
N THR A 296 13.20 -0.80 3.95
CA THR A 296 13.03 0.21 2.90
C THR A 296 12.08 1.35 3.28
N LEU A 297 11.45 1.26 4.45
CA LEU A 297 10.52 2.27 4.93
C LEU A 297 11.26 3.55 5.38
N PRO A 298 10.65 4.74 5.17
CA PRO A 298 11.18 5.97 5.76
C PRO A 298 11.32 5.84 7.30
N PRO A 299 12.23 6.58 7.97
CA PRO A 299 12.88 7.79 7.50
C PRO A 299 14.29 7.59 6.92
N THR A 300 14.90 6.41 7.07
CA THR A 300 16.28 6.19 6.60
C THR A 300 16.30 6.09 5.07
N PRO A 301 17.05 6.96 4.37
CA PRO A 301 17.22 6.83 2.93
C PRO A 301 17.89 5.49 2.57
N VAL A 302 17.39 4.82 1.54
CA VAL A 302 17.90 3.50 1.11
C VAL A 302 19.39 3.52 0.74
N LYS A 303 19.91 4.66 0.28
CA LYS A 303 21.34 4.84 0.03
C LYS A 303 22.16 4.75 1.32
N ILE A 304 21.73 5.45 2.37
CA ILE A 304 22.41 5.39 3.69
C ILE A 304 22.39 3.99 4.25
N LEU A 305 21.26 3.28 4.11
CA LEU A 305 21.18 1.89 4.55
C LEU A 305 22.14 0.98 3.75
N ARG A 306 22.23 1.17 2.43
CA ARG A 306 23.18 0.41 1.60
C ARG A 306 24.61 0.63 2.07
N ASP A 307 25.03 1.90 2.20
CA ASP A 307 26.38 2.25 2.66
C ASP A 307 26.66 1.65 4.06
N THR A 308 25.66 1.66 4.96
CA THR A 308 25.72 1.03 6.30
C THR A 308 25.94 -0.48 6.23
N LEU A 309 25.24 -1.18 5.34
CA LEU A 309 25.39 -2.63 5.15
C LEU A 309 26.77 -2.99 4.59
N GLU A 310 27.28 -2.19 3.66
CA GLU A 310 28.62 -2.33 3.09
C GLU A 310 29.71 -2.11 4.15
N GLU A 311 29.54 -1.12 5.04
CA GLU A 311 30.46 -0.86 6.17
C GLU A 311 30.42 -1.98 7.21
N LEU A 312 29.23 -2.54 7.55
CA LEU A 312 29.10 -3.67 8.46
C LEU A 312 29.80 -4.95 7.93
N GLY A 313 29.85 -5.12 6.62
CA GLY A 313 30.54 -6.26 5.99
C GLY A 313 29.94 -7.62 6.29
N ILE A 314 28.74 -7.70 6.85
CA ILE A 314 28.07 -8.96 7.23
C ILE A 314 27.27 -9.48 6.02
N PRO A 315 27.38 -10.79 5.67
CA PRO A 315 26.62 -11.36 4.56
C PRO A 315 25.12 -11.26 4.76
N CYS A 316 24.40 -10.90 3.70
CA CYS A 316 22.99 -10.57 3.72
C CYS A 316 22.17 -11.46 2.78
N PHE A 317 21.01 -11.92 3.26
CA PHE A 317 19.92 -12.44 2.43
C PHE A 317 18.82 -11.40 2.32
N LEU A 318 18.35 -11.12 1.11
CA LEU A 318 17.39 -10.06 0.81
C LEU A 318 16.02 -10.66 0.45
N GLY A 319 14.95 -10.13 1.04
CA GLY A 319 13.58 -10.57 0.79
C GLY A 319 12.61 -9.41 0.56
N GLY A 320 11.53 -9.65 -0.17
CA GLY A 320 10.50 -8.65 -0.47
C GLY A 320 11.09 -7.38 -1.09
N MET A 321 10.69 -6.20 -0.61
CA MET A 321 11.18 -4.90 -1.09
C MET A 321 12.69 -4.65 -0.85
N ALA A 322 13.34 -5.43 0.04
CA ALA A 322 14.78 -5.33 0.23
C ALA A 322 15.59 -5.98 -0.90
N ARG A 323 14.95 -6.75 -1.81
CA ARG A 323 15.61 -7.28 -3.02
C ARG A 323 16.23 -6.13 -3.81
N GLY A 324 17.46 -6.29 -4.24
CA GLY A 324 18.22 -5.23 -4.91
C GLY A 324 18.92 -4.23 -3.97
N MET A 325 18.69 -4.25 -2.66
CA MET A 325 19.28 -3.27 -1.72
C MET A 325 20.79 -3.10 -1.91
N LEU A 326 21.52 -4.18 -2.10
CA LEU A 326 22.98 -4.20 -2.32
C LEU A 326 23.39 -4.15 -3.80
N GLY A 327 22.43 -4.08 -4.72
CA GLY A 327 22.70 -4.14 -6.16
C GLY A 327 23.03 -5.56 -6.66
N LYS A 328 23.32 -5.65 -7.98
CA LYS A 328 23.53 -6.93 -8.69
C LYS A 328 24.79 -7.66 -8.25
N ASN A 329 25.86 -6.94 -7.94
CA ASN A 329 27.23 -7.47 -7.85
C ASN A 329 27.87 -7.40 -6.45
N SER A 330 27.14 -7.02 -5.42
CA SER A 330 27.69 -6.90 -4.07
C SER A 330 28.25 -8.24 -3.55
N PRO A 331 29.47 -8.27 -2.99
CA PRO A 331 30.03 -9.47 -2.39
C PRO A 331 29.27 -9.93 -1.13
N LEU A 332 28.51 -9.04 -0.49
CA LEU A 332 27.74 -9.34 0.72
C LEU A 332 26.36 -9.92 0.42
N HIS A 333 25.87 -9.81 -0.81
CA HIS A 333 24.58 -10.36 -1.21
C HIS A 333 24.69 -11.86 -1.50
N ILE A 334 24.16 -12.67 -0.61
CA ILE A 334 24.05 -14.15 -0.76
C ILE A 334 22.62 -14.46 -1.18
N ARG A 335 22.44 -15.19 -2.29
CA ARG A 335 21.13 -15.45 -2.89
C ARG A 335 20.63 -16.87 -2.64
N GLN A 336 21.55 -17.82 -2.67
CA GLN A 336 21.24 -19.25 -2.69
C GLN A 336 21.56 -19.90 -1.33
N ASN A 337 21.06 -21.11 -1.11
CA ASN A 337 21.36 -21.96 0.07
C ASN A 337 21.13 -21.30 1.44
N ARG A 338 20.16 -20.37 1.52
CA ARG A 338 19.83 -19.65 2.77
C ARG A 338 19.57 -20.60 3.95
N ARG A 339 18.93 -21.76 3.70
CA ARG A 339 18.60 -22.73 4.73
C ARG A 339 19.85 -23.26 5.44
N ASP A 340 20.88 -23.59 4.70
CA ASP A 340 22.09 -24.17 5.24
C ASP A 340 22.94 -23.09 5.92
N ALA A 341 23.05 -21.90 5.35
CA ALA A 341 23.68 -20.75 6.00
C ALA A 341 23.07 -20.44 7.38
N LEU A 342 21.73 -20.48 7.50
CA LEU A 342 21.04 -20.23 8.76
C LEU A 342 21.18 -21.34 9.80
N LYS A 343 21.42 -22.58 9.39
CA LYS A 343 21.76 -23.67 10.31
C LYS A 343 23.17 -23.52 10.91
N GLU A 344 24.09 -22.96 10.13
CA GLU A 344 25.49 -22.77 10.55
C GLU A 344 25.73 -21.46 11.29
N ALA A 345 24.95 -20.43 11.02
CA ALA A 345 25.11 -19.11 11.61
C ALA A 345 25.05 -19.16 13.14
N ASP A 346 25.97 -18.45 13.83
CA ASP A 346 25.98 -18.28 15.28
C ASP A 346 25.21 -17.04 15.75
N VAL A 347 25.12 -16.00 14.90
CA VAL A 347 24.27 -14.82 15.10
C VAL A 347 23.44 -14.57 13.85
N VAL A 348 22.13 -14.42 14.02
CA VAL A 348 21.21 -14.06 12.93
C VAL A 348 20.48 -12.77 13.28
N ILE A 349 20.58 -11.77 12.40
CA ILE A 349 19.83 -10.52 12.53
C ILE A 349 18.64 -10.57 11.56
N LEU A 350 17.42 -10.56 12.12
CA LEU A 350 16.17 -10.48 11.39
C LEU A 350 15.74 -9.01 11.34
N ALA A 351 16.14 -8.28 10.29
CA ALA A 351 15.87 -6.86 10.15
C ALA A 351 14.64 -6.61 9.27
N GLY A 352 13.51 -6.26 9.88
CA GLY A 352 12.26 -6.01 9.17
C GLY A 352 11.69 -7.24 8.46
N THR A 353 12.09 -8.42 8.89
CA THR A 353 11.68 -9.73 8.35
C THR A 353 10.71 -10.41 9.32
N VAL A 354 9.83 -11.25 8.78
CA VAL A 354 8.84 -12.03 9.53
C VAL A 354 9.16 -13.52 9.42
N CYS A 355 9.10 -14.25 10.53
CA CYS A 355 9.23 -15.70 10.57
C CYS A 355 7.90 -16.38 10.18
N ASP A 356 7.50 -16.26 8.90
CA ASP A 356 6.36 -16.93 8.28
C ASP A 356 6.79 -18.13 7.43
N PHE A 357 5.93 -18.58 6.50
CA PHE A 357 6.23 -19.70 5.60
C PHE A 357 7.55 -19.54 4.84
N ARG A 358 7.99 -18.32 4.51
CA ARG A 358 9.24 -18.02 3.79
C ARG A 358 10.49 -18.40 4.58
N LEU A 359 10.39 -18.46 5.90
CA LEU A 359 11.43 -18.93 6.83
C LEU A 359 11.01 -20.21 7.55
N SER A 360 10.10 -21.01 6.95
CA SER A 360 9.52 -22.22 7.57
C SER A 360 9.06 -21.94 9.02
N PHE A 361 8.34 -20.84 9.20
CA PHE A 361 7.81 -20.37 10.50
C PHE A 361 8.89 -20.17 11.59
N GLY A 362 10.14 -19.99 11.18
CA GLY A 362 11.31 -19.92 12.06
C GLY A 362 12.02 -21.25 12.29
N GLY A 363 11.49 -22.37 11.80
CA GLY A 363 12.06 -23.71 11.99
C GLY A 363 13.40 -23.94 11.27
N ILE A 364 13.79 -23.06 10.34
CA ILE A 364 15.12 -23.10 9.70
C ILE A 364 16.21 -22.42 10.54
N LEU A 365 15.85 -21.66 11.58
CA LEU A 365 16.80 -20.99 12.46
C LEU A 365 17.40 -22.01 13.43
N SER A 366 18.72 -22.03 13.55
CA SER A 366 19.39 -22.94 14.47
C SER A 366 19.07 -22.59 15.94
N LYS A 367 18.74 -23.59 16.75
CA LYS A 367 18.53 -23.42 18.18
C LYS A 367 19.79 -22.94 18.93
N ARG A 368 20.95 -23.05 18.32
CA ARG A 368 22.24 -22.60 18.88
C ARG A 368 22.55 -21.14 18.56
N SER A 369 21.93 -20.61 17.52
CA SER A 369 22.13 -19.23 17.06
C SER A 369 21.54 -18.21 18.04
N LYS A 370 22.22 -17.10 18.23
CA LYS A 370 21.68 -15.91 18.89
C LYS A 370 20.87 -15.10 17.87
N ILE A 371 19.58 -14.93 18.11
CA ILE A 371 18.68 -14.27 17.20
C ILE A 371 18.39 -12.85 17.67
N ILE A 372 18.76 -11.87 16.87
CA ILE A 372 18.40 -10.46 17.03
C ILE A 372 17.25 -10.17 16.06
N ALA A 373 16.07 -9.87 16.57
CA ALA A 373 14.90 -9.57 15.73
C ALA A 373 14.48 -8.11 15.90
N VAL A 374 14.28 -7.41 14.79
CA VAL A 374 13.87 -5.99 14.75
C VAL A 374 12.72 -5.82 13.79
N ASN A 375 11.61 -5.23 14.26
CA ASN A 375 10.42 -4.99 13.46
C ASN A 375 9.59 -3.86 14.10
N ARG A 376 8.96 -3.00 13.29
CA ARG A 376 8.05 -1.95 13.79
C ARG A 376 6.79 -2.55 14.41
N ASN A 377 6.31 -3.68 13.87
CA ASN A 377 5.12 -4.37 14.31
C ASN A 377 5.47 -5.47 15.34
N ARG A 378 4.94 -5.33 16.56
CA ARG A 378 5.20 -6.28 17.64
C ARG A 378 4.70 -7.69 17.36
N GLU A 379 3.55 -7.83 16.71
CA GLU A 379 2.99 -9.14 16.36
C GLU A 379 3.84 -9.85 15.31
N GLN A 380 4.29 -9.11 14.28
CA GLN A 380 5.17 -9.65 13.25
C GLN A 380 6.58 -9.94 13.80
N LEU A 381 7.08 -9.12 14.73
CA LEU A 381 8.35 -9.32 15.41
C LEU A 381 8.42 -10.68 16.11
N LEU A 382 7.34 -11.09 16.77
CA LEU A 382 7.27 -12.30 17.59
C LEU A 382 6.47 -13.43 16.93
N LYS A 383 6.17 -13.32 15.64
CA LYS A 383 5.39 -14.34 14.95
C LYS A 383 6.08 -15.70 15.00
N ASN A 384 5.35 -16.73 15.47
CA ASN A 384 5.86 -18.08 15.71
C ASN A 384 7.03 -18.18 16.71
N ALA A 385 7.33 -17.11 17.44
CA ALA A 385 8.32 -17.14 18.51
C ALA A 385 7.86 -18.03 19.66
N TYR A 386 8.84 -18.59 20.38
CA TYR A 386 8.65 -19.49 21.54
C TYR A 386 8.01 -20.86 21.21
N VAL A 387 7.65 -21.10 19.95
CA VAL A 387 7.21 -22.41 19.43
C VAL A 387 8.33 -23.05 18.62
N LEU A 388 8.75 -22.38 17.53
CA LEU A 388 9.74 -22.90 16.59
C LEU A 388 11.12 -22.23 16.72
N TRP A 389 11.15 -21.00 17.20
CA TRP A 389 12.37 -20.19 17.39
C TRP A 389 12.22 -19.28 18.61
N LYS A 390 13.33 -18.70 19.08
CA LYS A 390 13.34 -17.78 20.22
C LYS A 390 14.29 -16.62 19.95
N PRO A 391 13.84 -15.34 20.06
CA PRO A 391 14.73 -14.21 19.98
C PRO A 391 15.64 -14.15 21.23
N THR A 392 16.93 -13.83 21.01
CA THR A 392 17.85 -13.46 22.10
C THR A 392 17.63 -11.99 22.47
N VAL A 393 17.43 -11.14 21.44
CA VAL A 393 17.05 -9.74 21.59
C VAL A 393 15.88 -9.47 20.64
N ALA A 394 14.78 -8.96 21.18
CA ALA A 394 13.61 -8.55 20.40
C ALA A 394 13.44 -7.03 20.52
N ILE A 395 13.45 -6.33 19.41
CA ILE A 395 13.40 -4.86 19.33
C ILE A 395 12.18 -4.45 18.53
N GLN A 396 11.19 -3.84 19.19
CA GLN A 396 10.13 -3.15 18.48
C GLN A 396 10.68 -1.78 18.04
N GLY A 397 11.10 -1.68 16.79
CA GLY A 397 11.76 -0.49 16.28
C GLY A 397 11.92 -0.49 14.78
N ASP A 398 12.29 0.67 14.26
CA ASP A 398 12.64 0.83 12.85
C ASP A 398 13.92 0.07 12.53
N ALA A 399 13.83 -0.86 11.58
CA ALA A 399 14.91 -1.78 11.26
C ALA A 399 16.11 -1.08 10.58
N ALA A 400 15.86 -0.09 9.72
CA ALA A 400 16.93 0.66 9.06
C ALA A 400 17.65 1.59 10.04
N CYS A 401 16.91 2.35 10.86
CA CYS A 401 17.51 3.18 11.92
C CYS A 401 18.32 2.34 12.92
N PHE A 402 17.83 1.14 13.24
CA PHE A 402 18.57 0.21 14.12
C PHE A 402 19.90 -0.20 13.48
N LEU A 403 19.90 -0.61 12.19
CA LEU A 403 21.14 -1.03 11.50
C LEU A 403 22.15 0.12 11.42
N VAL A 404 21.70 1.35 11.15
CA VAL A 404 22.58 2.54 11.17
C VAL A 404 23.18 2.75 12.57
N SER A 405 22.35 2.69 13.62
CA SER A 405 22.83 2.85 15.00
C SER A 405 23.78 1.73 15.42
N LEU A 406 23.53 0.51 14.98
CA LEU A 406 24.37 -0.66 15.22
C LEU A 406 25.74 -0.51 14.55
N CYS A 407 25.77 -0.08 13.28
CA CYS A 407 27.01 0.18 12.53
C CYS A 407 27.86 1.25 13.23
N GLN A 408 27.23 2.36 13.62
CA GLN A 408 27.92 3.43 14.36
C GLN A 408 28.53 2.94 15.69
N ALA A 409 27.87 2.01 16.37
CA ALA A 409 28.35 1.45 17.64
C ALA A 409 29.39 0.33 17.46
N LEU A 410 29.46 -0.30 16.27
CA LEU A 410 30.40 -1.37 15.91
C LEU A 410 31.67 -0.84 15.19
N LYS A 411 32.05 0.41 15.39
CA LYS A 411 33.24 0.98 14.74
C LYS A 411 34.47 0.06 14.87
N GLY A 412 35.10 -0.24 13.71
CA GLY A 412 36.27 -1.11 13.64
C GLY A 412 35.95 -2.61 13.64
N TYR A 413 34.67 -2.99 13.62
CA TYR A 413 34.29 -4.39 13.43
C TYR A 413 34.62 -4.85 12.01
N SER A 414 35.09 -6.10 11.90
CA SER A 414 35.29 -6.78 10.62
C SER A 414 34.67 -8.17 10.70
N CYS A 415 33.78 -8.48 9.79
CA CYS A 415 33.20 -9.82 9.67
C CYS A 415 34.29 -10.84 9.26
N PRO A 416 34.32 -12.05 9.85
CA PRO A 416 35.29 -13.09 9.46
C PRO A 416 35.21 -13.39 7.96
N GLN A 417 36.30 -13.15 7.24
CA GLN A 417 36.34 -13.24 5.77
C GLN A 417 36.18 -14.68 5.25
N ASP A 418 36.67 -15.68 6.00
CA ASP A 418 36.49 -17.10 5.64
C ASP A 418 35.00 -17.46 5.56
N TRP A 419 34.18 -16.89 6.46
CA TRP A 419 32.74 -17.11 6.45
C TRP A 419 32.09 -16.46 5.23
N VAL A 420 32.42 -15.21 4.92
CA VAL A 420 31.88 -14.50 3.75
C VAL A 420 32.27 -15.24 2.46
N THR A 421 33.54 -15.63 2.32
CA THR A 421 34.07 -16.33 1.15
C THR A 421 33.41 -17.70 0.98
N GLY A 422 33.24 -18.45 2.09
CA GLY A 422 32.57 -19.75 2.09
C GLY A 422 31.13 -19.66 1.59
N LEU A 423 30.35 -18.70 2.07
CA LEU A 423 28.97 -18.49 1.61
C LEU A 423 28.92 -18.11 0.12
N LYS A 424 29.85 -17.25 -0.34
CA LYS A 424 29.95 -16.86 -1.75
C LYS A 424 30.27 -18.04 -2.67
N GLU A 425 31.14 -18.92 -2.25
CA GLU A 425 31.49 -20.11 -3.08
C GLU A 425 30.29 -21.05 -3.21
N VAL A 426 29.56 -21.30 -2.11
CA VAL A 426 28.33 -22.11 -2.16
C VAL A 426 27.27 -21.44 -3.04
N ASP A 427 27.12 -20.12 -2.97
CA ASP A 427 26.22 -19.33 -3.82
C ASP A 427 26.59 -19.47 -5.31
N ARG A 428 27.89 -19.34 -5.64
CA ARG A 428 28.43 -19.48 -7.00
C ARG A 428 28.17 -20.87 -7.60
N ILE A 429 28.41 -21.92 -6.81
CA ILE A 429 28.17 -23.31 -7.22
C ILE A 429 26.69 -23.50 -7.56
N LYS A 430 25.79 -23.00 -6.73
CA LYS A 430 24.35 -23.12 -6.95
C LYS A 430 23.89 -22.31 -8.16
N GLU A 431 24.40 -21.10 -8.35
CA GLU A 431 24.10 -20.29 -9.54
C GLU A 431 24.58 -20.98 -10.83
N LYS A 432 25.76 -21.62 -10.81
CA LYS A 432 26.23 -22.43 -11.94
C LYS A 432 25.27 -23.58 -12.24
N ALA A 433 24.87 -24.35 -11.23
CA ALA A 433 23.89 -25.44 -11.41
C ALA A 433 22.53 -24.93 -11.95
N ASN A 434 22.08 -23.74 -11.57
CA ASN A 434 20.87 -23.14 -12.12
C ASN A 434 21.03 -22.79 -13.61
N ARG A 435 22.21 -22.33 -14.05
CA ARG A 435 22.51 -22.07 -15.46
C ARG A 435 22.53 -23.38 -16.26
N GLU A 436 23.13 -24.43 -15.71
CA GLU A 436 23.14 -25.76 -16.33
C GLU A 436 21.71 -26.31 -16.50
N LYS A 437 20.81 -26.07 -15.56
CA LYS A 437 19.39 -26.40 -15.70
C LYS A 437 18.69 -25.59 -16.79
N ALA A 438 19.09 -24.35 -17.00
CA ALA A 438 18.52 -23.48 -18.04
C ALA A 438 18.82 -23.96 -19.47
N GLU A 439 19.94 -24.66 -19.66
CA GLU A 439 20.34 -25.22 -20.97
C GLU A 439 19.64 -26.55 -21.29
N LYS A 440 18.93 -27.17 -20.34
CA LYS A 440 18.21 -28.41 -20.59
C LYS A 440 16.98 -28.14 -21.46
N PRO A 441 16.77 -28.91 -22.54
CA PRO A 441 15.59 -28.78 -23.37
C PRO A 441 14.32 -29.17 -22.58
N THR A 442 13.21 -28.55 -22.89
CA THR A 442 11.88 -28.95 -22.47
C THR A 442 11.17 -29.72 -23.58
N GLU A 443 10.09 -30.44 -23.28
CA GLU A 443 9.42 -31.30 -24.27
C GLU A 443 8.78 -30.50 -25.42
N GLN A 444 8.01 -29.44 -25.12
CA GLN A 444 7.16 -28.76 -26.11
C GLN A 444 7.54 -27.30 -26.38
N HIS A 445 7.98 -26.56 -25.37
CA HIS A 445 8.14 -25.11 -25.41
C HIS A 445 9.51 -24.68 -24.89
N LEU A 446 9.76 -23.38 -24.72
CA LEU A 446 11.03 -22.86 -24.23
C LEU A 446 11.30 -23.21 -22.77
N ASN A 447 12.56 -23.33 -22.40
CA ASN A 447 12.95 -23.42 -21.00
C ASN A 447 12.78 -22.05 -20.32
N PRO A 448 11.89 -21.91 -19.30
CA PRO A 448 11.65 -20.63 -18.62
C PRO A 448 12.90 -20.06 -17.95
N LEU A 449 13.83 -20.91 -17.48
CA LEU A 449 15.06 -20.45 -16.83
C LEU A 449 16.00 -19.77 -17.83
N LYS A 450 16.10 -20.32 -19.05
CA LYS A 450 16.92 -19.75 -20.13
C LYS A 450 16.44 -18.35 -20.48
N LEU A 451 15.12 -18.19 -20.65
CA LEU A 451 14.52 -16.88 -20.89
C LEU A 451 14.82 -15.88 -19.76
N LEU A 452 14.66 -16.30 -18.49
CA LEU A 452 14.95 -15.44 -17.34
C LEU A 452 16.43 -15.04 -17.27
N HIS A 453 17.35 -15.91 -17.69
CA HIS A 453 18.78 -15.57 -17.80
C HIS A 453 19.05 -14.58 -18.94
N HIS A 454 18.41 -14.74 -20.12
CA HIS A 454 18.50 -13.74 -21.19
C HIS A 454 17.97 -12.39 -20.73
N LEU A 455 16.82 -12.37 -20.07
CA LEU A 455 16.27 -11.14 -19.50
C LEU A 455 17.25 -10.50 -18.49
N ASP A 456 17.78 -11.29 -17.53
CA ASP A 456 18.73 -10.76 -16.53
C ASP A 456 20.00 -10.17 -17.17
N ASN A 457 20.47 -10.73 -18.28
CA ASN A 457 21.64 -10.21 -18.98
C ASN A 457 21.35 -8.88 -19.72
N LEU A 458 20.13 -8.69 -20.22
CA LEU A 458 19.76 -7.57 -21.08
C LEU A 458 19.14 -6.39 -20.33
N LEU A 459 18.72 -6.58 -19.06
CA LEU A 459 18.14 -5.50 -18.26
C LEU A 459 19.16 -4.40 -17.97
N PRO A 460 18.83 -3.12 -18.22
CA PRO A 460 19.63 -1.97 -17.83
C PRO A 460 19.79 -1.85 -16.29
N GLU A 461 20.79 -1.07 -15.86
CA GLU A 461 21.07 -0.88 -14.43
C GLU A 461 19.99 -0.06 -13.66
N ASP A 462 19.16 0.67 -14.38
CA ASP A 462 18.04 1.43 -13.82
C ASP A 462 16.69 0.71 -13.93
N SER A 463 16.68 -0.56 -14.35
CA SER A 463 15.47 -1.35 -14.54
C SER A 463 14.71 -1.57 -13.24
N LEU A 464 13.39 -1.46 -13.33
CA LEU A 464 12.44 -1.78 -12.26
C LEU A 464 11.64 -3.02 -12.64
N LEU A 465 11.58 -3.99 -11.75
CA LEU A 465 10.99 -5.31 -11.97
C LEU A 465 9.74 -5.47 -11.13
N ILE A 466 8.65 -5.86 -11.78
CA ILE A 466 7.41 -6.28 -11.13
C ILE A 466 7.20 -7.76 -11.43
N ALA A 467 6.98 -8.56 -10.40
CA ALA A 467 6.70 -9.97 -10.56
C ALA A 467 5.29 -10.29 -10.07
N ASP A 468 4.44 -10.81 -10.98
CA ASP A 468 3.04 -11.12 -10.73
C ASP A 468 2.67 -12.51 -11.25
N GLY A 469 2.13 -13.33 -10.35
CA GLY A 469 1.72 -14.70 -10.65
C GLY A 469 2.48 -15.74 -9.84
N GLY A 470 1.91 -16.89 -9.64
CA GLY A 470 2.29 -17.97 -8.74
C GLY A 470 3.74 -18.43 -8.76
N ASP A 471 3.99 -19.65 -9.20
CA ASP A 471 5.33 -20.29 -9.21
C ASP A 471 6.36 -19.54 -10.04
N PHE A 472 5.93 -18.84 -11.07
CA PHE A 472 6.84 -18.13 -11.95
C PHE A 472 7.49 -16.91 -11.27
N VAL A 473 6.77 -16.20 -10.39
CA VAL A 473 7.34 -15.14 -9.54
C VAL A 473 8.51 -15.66 -8.72
N ALA A 474 8.36 -16.86 -8.14
CA ALA A 474 9.43 -17.47 -7.37
C ALA A 474 10.64 -17.81 -8.24
N SER A 475 10.44 -18.36 -9.44
CA SER A 475 11.53 -18.64 -10.40
C SER A 475 12.25 -17.35 -10.83
N ALA A 476 11.50 -16.30 -11.14
CA ALA A 476 12.06 -14.97 -11.44
C ALA A 476 12.89 -14.43 -10.26
N ALA A 477 12.39 -14.55 -9.04
CA ALA A 477 13.08 -14.10 -7.84
C ALA A 477 14.39 -14.88 -7.54
N TYR A 478 14.52 -16.11 -8.04
CA TYR A 478 15.74 -16.90 -7.93
C TYR A 478 16.77 -16.56 -9.01
N ILE A 479 16.34 -16.23 -10.22
CA ILE A 479 17.22 -16.05 -11.39
C ILE A 479 17.53 -14.58 -11.62
N VAL A 480 16.52 -13.73 -11.76
CA VAL A 480 16.69 -12.32 -12.12
C VAL A 480 17.23 -11.52 -10.92
N LYS A 481 18.22 -10.67 -11.19
CA LYS A 481 18.91 -9.85 -10.19
C LYS A 481 18.42 -8.41 -10.24
N PRO A 482 17.63 -7.93 -9.24
CA PRO A 482 17.28 -6.53 -9.17
C PRO A 482 18.53 -5.63 -9.10
N ARG A 483 18.49 -4.51 -9.81
CA ARG A 483 19.69 -3.68 -10.08
C ARG A 483 20.10 -2.79 -8.92
N GLY A 484 19.15 -2.40 -8.08
CA GLY A 484 19.41 -1.47 -6.97
C GLY A 484 18.26 -1.44 -5.96
N PRO A 485 18.35 -0.58 -4.94
CA PRO A 485 17.29 -0.40 -3.97
C PRO A 485 15.98 0.03 -4.63
N LEU A 486 14.86 -0.53 -4.15
CA LEU A 486 13.50 -0.23 -4.64
C LEU A 486 13.33 -0.50 -6.16
N THR A 487 13.97 -1.55 -6.68
CA THR A 487 13.82 -1.99 -8.07
C THR A 487 13.08 -3.31 -8.22
N TRP A 488 12.44 -3.80 -7.15
CA TRP A 488 11.64 -5.02 -7.14
C TRP A 488 10.30 -4.77 -6.44
N LEU A 489 9.21 -5.15 -7.09
CA LEU A 489 7.86 -5.16 -6.55
C LEU A 489 7.20 -6.53 -6.78
N ASP A 490 6.54 -7.05 -5.76
CA ASP A 490 5.75 -8.27 -5.82
C ASP A 490 4.54 -8.19 -4.85
N PRO A 491 3.54 -9.08 -4.95
CA PRO A 491 2.39 -9.09 -4.05
C PRO A 491 2.73 -9.47 -2.59
N GLY A 492 3.98 -9.85 -2.30
CA GLY A 492 4.42 -10.26 -0.97
C GLY A 492 3.75 -11.53 -0.46
N ALA A 493 3.55 -11.59 0.86
CA ALA A 493 3.00 -12.77 1.53
C ALA A 493 1.51 -13.01 1.24
N PHE A 494 0.78 -12.03 0.75
CA PHE A 494 -0.62 -12.20 0.39
C PHE A 494 -0.80 -13.00 -0.90
N GLY A 495 0.15 -12.87 -1.84
CA GLY A 495 0.20 -13.70 -3.05
C GLY A 495 -0.97 -13.48 -4.00
N THR A 496 -1.65 -12.33 -3.95
CA THR A 496 -2.75 -12.05 -4.88
C THR A 496 -2.24 -11.87 -6.30
N LEU A 497 -3.02 -12.33 -7.27
CA LEU A 497 -2.77 -12.11 -8.69
C LEU A 497 -3.35 -10.76 -9.14
N GLY A 498 -2.84 -10.24 -10.25
CA GLY A 498 -3.35 -9.04 -10.91
C GLY A 498 -2.73 -7.72 -10.40
N VAL A 499 -1.69 -7.79 -9.57
CA VAL A 499 -0.98 -6.59 -9.08
C VAL A 499 -0.15 -5.90 -10.17
N GLY A 500 0.30 -6.67 -11.17
CA GLY A 500 1.33 -6.25 -12.13
C GLY A 500 0.97 -4.97 -12.87
N GLY A 501 -0.25 -4.87 -13.42
CA GLY A 501 -0.72 -3.69 -14.12
C GLY A 501 -0.69 -2.43 -13.26
N GLY A 502 -1.23 -2.51 -12.04
CA GLY A 502 -1.24 -1.39 -11.10
C GLY A 502 0.16 -1.03 -10.61
N PHE A 503 0.94 -2.01 -10.19
CA PHE A 503 2.31 -1.77 -9.72
C PHE A 503 3.18 -1.11 -10.80
N ALA A 504 3.08 -1.56 -12.04
CA ALA A 504 3.85 -0.99 -13.13
C ALA A 504 3.41 0.44 -13.47
N LEU A 505 2.11 0.71 -13.44
CA LEU A 505 1.57 2.05 -13.62
C LEU A 505 2.14 3.02 -12.57
N GLY A 506 2.04 2.67 -11.29
CA GLY A 506 2.58 3.47 -10.20
C GLY A 506 4.11 3.60 -10.26
N ALA A 507 4.81 2.52 -10.59
CA ALA A 507 6.27 2.49 -10.71
C ALA A 507 6.79 3.41 -11.81
N LYS A 508 6.21 3.34 -13.01
CA LYS A 508 6.61 4.18 -14.15
C LYS A 508 6.33 5.65 -13.91
N LEU A 509 5.23 5.98 -13.23
CA LEU A 509 4.94 7.36 -12.84
C LEU A 509 5.91 7.90 -11.78
N CYS A 510 6.38 7.06 -10.87
CA CYS A 510 7.41 7.43 -9.88
C CYS A 510 8.79 7.59 -10.51
N ARG A 511 9.12 6.75 -11.49
CA ARG A 511 10.42 6.70 -12.16
C ARG A 511 10.24 6.72 -13.69
N PRO A 512 9.92 7.87 -14.27
CA PRO A 512 9.56 7.98 -15.69
C PRO A 512 10.70 7.58 -16.64
N ASP A 513 11.93 7.74 -16.22
CA ASP A 513 13.10 7.44 -17.05
C ASP A 513 13.53 5.98 -16.98
N SER A 514 13.15 5.25 -15.93
CA SER A 514 13.51 3.84 -15.73
C SER A 514 12.77 2.92 -16.69
N GLU A 515 13.44 1.87 -17.13
CA GLU A 515 12.82 0.79 -17.86
C GLU A 515 12.05 -0.12 -16.89
N VAL A 516 10.74 -0.28 -17.10
CA VAL A 516 9.86 -1.05 -16.20
C VAL A 516 9.42 -2.34 -16.87
N TRP A 517 9.64 -3.46 -16.20
CA TRP A 517 9.30 -4.80 -16.66
C TRP A 517 8.30 -5.47 -15.73
N ILE A 518 7.27 -6.09 -16.30
CA ILE A 518 6.34 -6.94 -15.56
C ILE A 518 6.54 -8.38 -16.01
N ILE A 519 6.87 -9.25 -15.08
CA ILE A 519 6.96 -10.68 -15.31
C ILE A 519 5.63 -11.29 -14.86
N TYR A 520 4.82 -11.70 -15.84
CA TYR A 520 3.50 -12.27 -15.61
C TYR A 520 3.46 -13.79 -15.77
N GLY A 521 2.65 -14.46 -14.94
CA GLY A 521 2.00 -15.70 -15.37
C GLY A 521 0.74 -15.36 -16.19
N ASP A 522 0.32 -16.27 -17.07
CA ASP A 522 -0.86 -16.11 -17.92
C ASP A 522 -2.14 -15.81 -17.12
N GLY A 523 -2.37 -16.55 -16.02
CA GLY A 523 -3.51 -16.30 -15.13
C GLY A 523 -3.48 -14.93 -14.48
N SER A 524 -2.31 -14.44 -14.08
CA SER A 524 -2.19 -13.09 -13.47
C SER A 524 -2.35 -11.98 -14.50
N LEU A 525 -1.86 -12.16 -15.72
CA LEU A 525 -2.10 -11.22 -16.82
C LEU A 525 -3.61 -11.11 -17.12
N GLY A 526 -4.34 -12.23 -17.10
CA GLY A 526 -5.79 -12.25 -17.31
C GLY A 526 -6.57 -11.33 -16.37
N PHE A 527 -6.09 -11.11 -15.13
CA PHE A 527 -6.69 -10.15 -14.20
C PHE A 527 -6.51 -8.69 -14.58
N SER A 528 -5.44 -8.33 -15.28
CA SER A 528 -5.08 -6.92 -15.51
C SER A 528 -4.75 -6.59 -16.96
N ILE A 529 -5.03 -7.47 -17.93
CA ILE A 529 -4.74 -7.25 -19.35
C ILE A 529 -5.40 -5.97 -19.89
N MET A 530 -6.59 -5.61 -19.39
CA MET A 530 -7.28 -4.40 -19.81
C MET A 530 -6.53 -3.11 -19.42
N GLU A 531 -5.63 -3.17 -18.46
CA GLU A 531 -4.78 -2.02 -18.10
C GLU A 531 -3.72 -1.71 -19.16
N PHE A 532 -3.55 -2.59 -20.14
CA PHE A 532 -2.74 -2.28 -21.31
C PHE A 532 -3.26 -1.07 -22.07
N ASP A 533 -4.60 -0.92 -22.16
CA ASP A 533 -5.24 0.30 -22.65
C ASP A 533 -4.91 1.52 -21.77
N THR A 534 -4.85 1.36 -20.44
CA THR A 534 -4.43 2.42 -19.52
C THR A 534 -3.01 2.89 -19.83
N PHE A 535 -2.09 1.96 -20.09
CA PHE A 535 -0.71 2.30 -20.45
C PHE A 535 -0.64 3.11 -21.75
N VAL A 536 -1.41 2.72 -22.76
CA VAL A 536 -1.48 3.44 -24.04
C VAL A 536 -2.05 4.85 -23.84
N ARG A 537 -3.21 4.98 -23.18
CA ARG A 537 -3.88 6.27 -22.97
C ARG A 537 -3.07 7.27 -22.16
N HIS A 538 -2.41 6.79 -21.10
CA HIS A 538 -1.59 7.63 -20.23
C HIS A 538 -0.13 7.76 -20.70
N LYS A 539 0.21 7.18 -21.86
CA LYS A 539 1.58 7.15 -22.42
C LYS A 539 2.60 6.57 -21.42
N VAL A 540 2.21 5.50 -20.77
CA VAL A 540 3.05 4.77 -19.81
C VAL A 540 3.70 3.60 -20.54
N THR A 541 4.98 3.72 -20.85
CA THR A 541 5.71 2.74 -21.65
C THR A 541 6.32 1.65 -20.77
N LEU A 542 5.90 0.42 -20.99
CA LEU A 542 6.29 -0.75 -20.21
C LEU A 542 6.65 -1.91 -21.13
N ALA A 543 7.64 -2.70 -20.74
CA ALA A 543 7.93 -3.99 -21.36
C ALA A 543 7.30 -5.11 -20.51
N LEU A 544 6.43 -5.90 -21.13
CA LEU A 544 5.65 -6.93 -20.46
C LEU A 544 6.01 -8.31 -21.03
N PRO A 545 7.00 -9.05 -20.52
CA PRO A 545 7.12 -10.47 -20.83
C PRO A 545 5.99 -11.22 -20.14
N ASN A 546 5.04 -11.70 -20.93
CA ASN A 546 4.02 -12.63 -20.47
C ASN A 546 4.50 -14.06 -20.70
N LEU A 547 4.61 -14.83 -19.63
CA LEU A 547 5.13 -16.18 -19.64
C LEU A 547 3.99 -17.16 -19.40
N CYS A 548 3.44 -17.70 -20.47
CA CYS A 548 2.38 -18.69 -20.44
C CYS A 548 2.97 -20.08 -20.07
N SER A 549 2.95 -20.42 -18.76
CA SER A 549 3.58 -21.65 -18.26
C SER A 549 2.65 -22.86 -18.13
N LEU A 550 1.32 -22.68 -18.14
CA LEU A 550 0.38 -23.77 -17.86
C LEU A 550 -0.90 -23.73 -18.71
N CYS A 551 -0.99 -22.86 -19.70
CA CYS A 551 -2.17 -22.81 -20.53
C CYS A 551 -2.22 -23.99 -21.48
N ILE A 552 -3.15 -24.92 -21.24
CA ILE A 552 -3.62 -25.94 -22.19
C ILE A 552 -4.23 -25.26 -23.43
N CYS A 553 -4.54 -23.99 -23.36
CA CYS A 553 -5.08 -23.14 -24.42
C CYS A 553 -4.07 -22.02 -24.71
N GLY A 554 -3.32 -22.08 -25.77
CA GLY A 554 -2.41 -21.02 -26.21
C GLY A 554 -3.15 -19.71 -26.51
N TRP A 555 -3.33 -18.85 -25.52
CA TRP A 555 -3.93 -17.53 -25.70
C TRP A 555 -2.96 -16.57 -26.38
N ASP A 556 -3.44 -15.92 -27.42
CA ASP A 556 -2.67 -14.94 -28.19
C ASP A 556 -2.69 -13.55 -27.54
N TYR A 557 -2.19 -13.45 -26.30
CA TYR A 557 -2.15 -12.17 -25.57
C TYR A 557 -1.40 -11.05 -26.33
N HIS A 558 -0.42 -11.41 -27.16
CA HIS A 558 0.28 -10.47 -28.01
C HIS A 558 -0.63 -9.82 -29.06
N VAL A 559 -1.67 -10.54 -29.52
CA VAL A 559 -2.70 -10.02 -30.41
C VAL A 559 -3.64 -9.06 -29.64
N VAL A 560 -4.01 -9.43 -28.40
CA VAL A 560 -4.80 -8.56 -27.52
C VAL A 560 -4.08 -7.23 -27.28
N ALA A 561 -2.79 -7.25 -26.99
CA ALA A 561 -1.98 -6.05 -26.80
C ALA A 561 -1.98 -5.13 -28.04
N LYS A 562 -1.88 -5.71 -29.25
CA LYS A 562 -2.03 -4.96 -30.52
C LYS A 562 -3.42 -4.35 -30.65
N GLY A 563 -4.47 -5.10 -30.31
CA GLY A 563 -5.86 -4.62 -30.32
C GLY A 563 -6.11 -3.46 -29.36
N LEU A 564 -5.37 -3.38 -28.27
CA LEU A 564 -5.43 -2.29 -27.28
C LEU A 564 -4.49 -1.11 -27.63
N GLY A 565 -3.85 -1.13 -28.79
CA GLY A 565 -3.05 0.00 -29.30
C GLY A 565 -1.56 -0.02 -28.96
N GLY A 566 -1.04 -1.09 -28.37
CA GLY A 566 0.39 -1.27 -28.14
C GLY A 566 1.05 -2.22 -29.13
N LYS A 567 2.18 -2.78 -28.73
CA LYS A 567 2.96 -3.77 -29.52
C LYS A 567 2.87 -5.14 -28.88
N GLY A 568 2.80 -6.16 -29.69
CA GLY A 568 2.78 -7.56 -29.24
C GLY A 568 3.71 -8.44 -30.06
N PHE A 569 4.53 -9.25 -29.40
CA PHE A 569 5.43 -10.22 -30.02
C PHE A 569 5.17 -11.61 -29.45
N LEU A 570 5.37 -12.63 -30.27
CA LEU A 570 5.31 -14.04 -29.86
C LEU A 570 6.72 -14.63 -29.86
N LEU A 571 7.09 -15.26 -28.77
CA LEU A 571 8.30 -16.06 -28.64
C LEU A 571 7.91 -17.51 -28.34
N ASN A 572 8.29 -18.41 -29.22
CA ASN A 572 8.04 -19.84 -29.12
C ASN A 572 9.29 -20.63 -29.52
N ARG A 573 9.19 -21.94 -29.67
CA ARG A 573 10.33 -22.79 -29.98
C ARG A 573 10.87 -22.57 -31.43
N GLU A 574 10.05 -22.10 -32.34
CA GLU A 574 10.44 -21.88 -33.75
C GLU A 574 11.36 -20.66 -33.90
N ASN A 575 11.27 -19.69 -32.97
CA ASN A 575 12.08 -18.47 -32.98
C ASN A 575 12.87 -18.27 -31.67
N GLU A 576 13.21 -19.37 -30.98
CA GLU A 576 13.98 -19.34 -29.71
C GLU A 576 15.34 -18.67 -29.87
N ASP A 577 16.00 -18.86 -31.01
CA ASP A 577 17.29 -18.26 -31.38
C ASP A 577 17.22 -16.72 -31.43
N GLN A 578 16.03 -16.14 -31.66
CA GLN A 578 15.78 -14.70 -31.71
C GLN A 578 15.42 -14.11 -30.33
N THR A 579 15.54 -14.86 -29.25
CA THR A 579 15.11 -14.40 -27.89
C THR A 579 15.75 -13.06 -27.52
N GLU A 580 17.06 -12.89 -27.70
CA GLU A 580 17.73 -11.62 -27.37
C GLU A 580 17.32 -10.48 -28.30
N GLU A 581 17.14 -10.76 -29.57
CA GLU A 581 16.69 -9.77 -30.56
C GLU A 581 15.28 -9.26 -30.22
N LEU A 582 14.35 -10.18 -29.90
CA LEU A 582 13.00 -9.81 -29.50
C LEU A 582 12.94 -9.00 -28.19
N ILE A 583 13.78 -9.34 -27.20
CA ILE A 583 13.89 -8.54 -25.97
C ILE A 583 14.41 -7.13 -26.30
N ARG A 584 15.45 -6.99 -27.12
CA ARG A 584 16.00 -5.70 -27.55
C ARG A 584 15.00 -4.89 -28.39
N THR A 585 14.24 -5.57 -29.25
CA THR A 585 13.14 -4.95 -30.02
C THR A 585 12.06 -4.41 -29.08
N ALA A 586 11.66 -5.18 -28.07
CA ALA A 586 10.71 -4.73 -27.05
C ALA A 586 11.24 -3.48 -26.31
N GLN A 587 12.51 -3.46 -25.91
CA GLN A 587 13.16 -2.31 -25.29
C GLN A 587 13.16 -1.09 -26.22
N SER A 588 13.46 -1.29 -27.50
CA SER A 588 13.47 -0.21 -28.52
C SER A 588 12.08 0.39 -28.71
N GLU A 589 11.05 -0.43 -28.85
CA GLU A 589 9.65 0.02 -28.96
C GLU A 589 9.18 0.79 -27.73
N CYS A 590 9.56 0.33 -26.54
CA CYS A 590 9.26 1.05 -25.28
C CYS A 590 9.91 2.42 -25.23
N ARG A 591 11.16 2.58 -25.71
CA ARG A 591 11.83 3.89 -25.79
C ARG A 591 11.16 4.83 -26.81
N GLN A 592 10.49 4.28 -27.83
CA GLN A 592 9.70 5.03 -28.80
C GLN A 592 8.30 5.43 -28.28
N GLY A 593 7.95 5.01 -27.07
CA GLY A 593 6.68 5.38 -26.44
C GLY A 593 5.58 4.33 -26.55
N HIS A 594 5.89 3.12 -26.99
CA HIS A 594 4.91 2.04 -27.11
C HIS A 594 5.01 1.05 -25.95
N PRO A 595 3.93 0.76 -25.23
CA PRO A 595 3.91 -0.40 -24.32
C PRO A 595 3.98 -1.68 -25.14
N VAL A 596 4.74 -2.66 -24.65
CA VAL A 596 5.03 -3.90 -25.37
C VAL A 596 4.63 -5.12 -24.55
N LEU A 597 3.99 -6.09 -25.16
CA LEU A 597 3.72 -7.41 -24.60
C LEU A 597 4.48 -8.48 -25.40
N LEU A 598 5.42 -9.14 -24.73
CA LEU A 598 6.12 -10.32 -25.27
C LEU A 598 5.42 -11.58 -24.71
N ASN A 599 4.62 -12.25 -25.54
CA ASN A 599 3.98 -13.52 -25.20
C ASN A 599 4.96 -14.67 -25.44
N VAL A 600 5.31 -15.40 -24.36
CA VAL A 600 6.32 -16.47 -24.44
C VAL A 600 5.72 -17.80 -24.04
N LEU A 601 5.82 -18.77 -24.94
CA LEU A 601 5.37 -20.15 -24.67
C LEU A 601 6.47 -20.92 -23.97
N ILE A 602 6.28 -21.24 -22.68
CA ILE A 602 7.27 -21.92 -21.85
C ILE A 602 6.83 -23.33 -21.46
N GLY A 603 7.80 -24.25 -21.38
CA GLY A 603 7.61 -25.63 -20.98
C GLY A 603 7.77 -25.88 -19.49
N LYS A 604 7.38 -27.07 -19.05
CA LYS A 604 7.57 -27.53 -17.67
C LYS A 604 9.03 -27.81 -17.38
N THR A 605 9.48 -27.52 -16.15
CA THR A 605 10.81 -27.85 -15.65
C THR A 605 10.73 -28.41 -14.23
N ASP A 606 11.74 -29.13 -13.81
CA ASP A 606 11.93 -29.63 -12.44
C ASP A 606 12.48 -28.57 -11.48
N PHE A 607 12.62 -27.33 -11.91
CA PHE A 607 13.30 -26.28 -11.14
C PHE A 607 12.65 -26.01 -9.78
N ARG A 608 11.32 -26.11 -9.74
CA ARG A 608 10.50 -25.91 -8.53
C ARG A 608 9.97 -27.19 -7.92
N GLU A 609 10.38 -28.35 -8.45
CA GLU A 609 9.96 -29.65 -7.93
C GLU A 609 10.35 -29.81 -6.45
N GLY A 610 9.43 -30.27 -5.63
CA GLY A 610 9.60 -30.35 -4.18
C GLY A 610 9.47 -29.02 -3.42
N SER A 611 9.26 -27.90 -4.09
CA SER A 611 8.93 -26.63 -3.46
C SER A 611 7.44 -26.60 -3.16
N ILE A 612 7.07 -26.95 -1.94
CA ILE A 612 5.68 -26.78 -1.47
C ILE A 612 5.54 -25.33 -1.03
N ALA A 613 4.67 -24.57 -1.69
CA ALA A 613 4.21 -23.27 -1.20
C ALA A 613 3.18 -23.51 -0.09
N VAL A 614 3.65 -23.69 1.14
CA VAL A 614 2.80 -23.87 2.34
C VAL A 614 2.86 -22.60 3.18
#